data_fee15e3a1cdb0f1bf593308ff0acd0a5
#
_entry.id   fee15e3a1cdb0f1bf593308ff0acd0a5
#
_cell.length_a   1.000
_cell.length_b   1.000
_cell.length_c   1.000
_cell.angle_alpha   90.00
_cell.angle_beta   90.00
_cell.angle_gamma   90.00
#
_symmetry.space_group_name_H-M   'P 1'
#
loop_
_entity.id
_entity.type
_entity.pdbx_description
1 polymer ?
#
loop_
_entity_poly.entity_id
_entity_poly.type
_entity_poly.pdbx_seq_one_letter_code
_entity_poly.pdbx_strand_id
1 'polypeptide(L)'
;MIPFSGLLFFYLLFLGLLPAVVLGLLGKKLHYYGIFLCAAMLVIVFWQNGQLAALALFFLWEMALCCLFRRLPKRTRPLLWAAVVLALGPLGLIKLGEVLQPFSLFRLMGASYMSFRAVQVLLDIYDGRLQKLRPVALGYFLLFFPAVSSGPIDRYRRFLSDLDHPPDREHYRTLLAQGIWKLAGGCVSAVVISGFIQQYWLAALPESGFGATLSYMYGYTFYLFFNFAGYSSMAIGTGYLLGIQMPENFNQPFLSVDMKDFWSRWHISLSTWLRDYLYSRFVMKSLKQKRFSNPRTASYLGYVLNMMAMGAWHGLQPQYLLYGVYHSALMCLNEVLDLHCKPFRSFKTHGAGQVVCVLVTFHLFSFGLLIFSGRLI
;
A
#
# COMPACT_ATOMS: atom_id res chain seq x y z
N MET A 1 7.56 9.71 -17.43
CA MET A 1 7.09 8.29 -17.54
C MET A 1 6.48 7.89 -16.21
N ILE A 2 5.36 7.18 -16.23
CA ILE A 2 4.72 6.62 -15.02
C ILE A 2 4.98 5.11 -15.03
N PRO A 3 5.38 4.48 -13.90
CA PRO A 3 5.55 3.03 -13.84
C PRO A 3 4.28 2.28 -14.26
N PHE A 4 4.45 1.20 -14.98
CA PHE A 4 3.37 0.37 -15.53
C PHE A 4 2.36 1.11 -16.42
N SER A 5 2.81 2.19 -17.08
CA SER A 5 1.98 2.97 -17.99
C SER A 5 2.76 3.32 -19.27
N GLY A 6 2.07 3.22 -20.42
CA GLY A 6 2.63 3.54 -21.73
C GLY A 6 3.53 2.46 -22.33
N LEU A 7 3.52 2.37 -23.67
CA LEU A 7 4.23 1.33 -24.43
C LEU A 7 5.75 1.33 -24.16
N LEU A 8 6.36 2.50 -24.06
CA LEU A 8 7.81 2.61 -23.81
C LEU A 8 8.20 1.97 -22.47
N PHE A 9 7.40 2.19 -21.40
CA PHE A 9 7.68 1.56 -20.11
C PHE A 9 7.65 0.03 -20.20
N PHE A 10 6.61 -0.53 -20.83
CA PHE A 10 6.48 -1.98 -20.97
C PHE A 10 7.57 -2.57 -21.87
N TYR A 11 7.96 -1.87 -22.92
CA TYR A 11 9.08 -2.28 -23.78
C TYR A 11 10.38 -2.36 -22.99
N LEU A 12 10.72 -1.32 -22.23
CA LEU A 12 11.93 -1.29 -21.39
C LEU A 12 11.88 -2.34 -20.28
N LEU A 13 10.72 -2.50 -19.66
CA LEU A 13 10.49 -3.52 -18.63
C LEU A 13 10.71 -4.92 -19.21
N PHE A 14 10.12 -5.22 -20.37
CA PHE A 14 10.27 -6.50 -21.04
C PHE A 14 11.73 -6.80 -21.35
N LEU A 15 12.43 -5.87 -21.99
CA LEU A 15 13.86 -6.02 -22.31
C LEU A 15 14.70 -6.21 -21.04
N GLY A 16 14.41 -5.46 -19.99
CA GLY A 16 15.10 -5.57 -18.71
C GLY A 16 14.81 -6.88 -17.95
N LEU A 17 13.65 -7.49 -18.14
CA LEU A 17 13.31 -8.75 -17.49
C LEU A 17 13.87 -9.98 -18.21
N LEU A 18 14.20 -9.91 -19.52
CA LEU A 18 14.75 -11.06 -20.26
C LEU A 18 16.01 -11.65 -19.61
N PRO A 19 17.06 -10.87 -19.25
CA PRO A 19 18.22 -11.44 -18.57
C PRO A 19 17.88 -12.02 -17.18
N ALA A 20 16.92 -11.42 -16.45
CA ALA A 20 16.48 -11.99 -15.17
C ALA A 20 15.85 -13.37 -15.35
N VAL A 21 15.00 -13.55 -16.38
CA VAL A 21 14.38 -14.83 -16.71
C VAL A 21 15.44 -15.87 -17.06
N VAL A 22 16.41 -15.50 -17.91
CA VAL A 22 17.52 -16.41 -18.29
C VAL A 22 18.32 -16.82 -17.04
N LEU A 23 18.72 -15.87 -16.19
CA LEU A 23 19.46 -16.16 -14.95
C LEU A 23 18.68 -17.08 -14.02
N GLY A 24 17.38 -16.82 -13.82
CA GLY A 24 16.52 -17.63 -12.95
C GLY A 24 16.34 -19.05 -13.47
N LEU A 25 16.14 -19.23 -14.79
CA LEU A 25 16.06 -20.55 -15.44
C LEU A 25 17.39 -21.33 -15.38
N LEU A 26 18.50 -20.63 -15.29
CA LEU A 26 19.83 -21.22 -15.04
C LEU A 26 20.12 -21.46 -13.55
N GLY A 27 19.19 -21.15 -12.65
CA GLY A 27 19.37 -21.31 -11.19
C GLY A 27 20.41 -20.34 -10.61
N LYS A 28 20.65 -19.19 -11.25
CA LYS A 28 21.60 -18.18 -10.79
C LYS A 28 20.94 -17.18 -9.86
N LYS A 29 21.73 -16.59 -8.96
CA LYS A 29 21.24 -15.55 -8.01
C LYS A 29 20.80 -14.30 -8.75
N LEU A 30 19.54 -13.89 -8.54
CA LEU A 30 18.92 -12.76 -9.25
C LEU A 30 19.19 -11.40 -8.60
N HIS A 31 19.56 -11.35 -7.32
CA HIS A 31 19.57 -10.10 -6.54
C HIS A 31 20.52 -9.03 -7.09
N TYR A 32 21.70 -9.39 -7.60
CA TYR A 32 22.63 -8.40 -8.19
C TYR A 32 22.05 -7.77 -9.46
N TYR A 33 21.50 -8.63 -10.33
CA TYR A 33 20.83 -8.15 -11.52
C TYR A 33 19.57 -7.34 -11.18
N GLY A 34 18.79 -7.77 -10.19
CA GLY A 34 17.62 -7.07 -9.70
C GLY A 34 17.95 -5.66 -9.17
N ILE A 35 19.05 -5.49 -8.42
CA ILE A 35 19.53 -4.18 -7.99
C ILE A 35 19.86 -3.31 -9.21
N PHE A 36 20.62 -3.84 -10.18
CA PHE A 36 20.97 -3.13 -11.39
C PHE A 36 19.72 -2.70 -12.17
N LEU A 37 18.79 -3.62 -12.44
CA LEU A 37 17.57 -3.32 -13.16
C LEU A 37 16.70 -2.29 -12.43
N CYS A 38 16.58 -2.41 -11.10
CA CYS A 38 15.85 -1.42 -10.28
C CYS A 38 16.47 -0.03 -10.41
N ALA A 39 17.79 0.08 -10.31
CA ALA A 39 18.48 1.36 -10.47
C ALA A 39 18.26 1.95 -11.88
N ALA A 40 18.42 1.13 -12.94
CA ALA A 40 18.22 1.55 -14.32
C ALA A 40 16.78 2.05 -14.57
N MET A 41 15.77 1.27 -14.16
CA MET A 41 14.36 1.65 -14.33
C MET A 41 14.01 2.92 -13.54
N LEU A 42 14.52 3.08 -12.31
CA LEU A 42 14.31 4.29 -11.53
C LEU A 42 14.98 5.51 -12.18
N VAL A 43 16.21 5.38 -12.65
CA VAL A 43 16.90 6.47 -13.36
C VAL A 43 16.08 6.90 -14.58
N ILE A 44 15.65 5.97 -15.42
CA ILE A 44 14.85 6.29 -16.61
C ILE A 44 13.54 6.98 -16.24
N VAL A 45 12.77 6.42 -15.31
CA VAL A 45 11.45 6.94 -14.91
C VAL A 45 11.58 8.32 -14.27
N PHE A 46 12.50 8.50 -13.33
CA PHE A 46 12.63 9.73 -12.56
C PHE A 46 13.38 10.82 -13.30
N TRP A 47 14.31 10.47 -14.18
CA TRP A 47 14.96 11.42 -15.08
C TRP A 47 13.95 12.09 -16.02
N GLN A 48 13.11 11.30 -16.68
CA GLN A 48 12.08 11.83 -17.57
C GLN A 48 11.05 12.72 -16.86
N ASN A 49 10.84 12.50 -15.57
CA ASN A 49 9.93 13.30 -14.75
C ASN A 49 10.62 14.49 -14.07
N GLY A 50 11.93 14.69 -14.25
CA GLY A 50 12.70 15.72 -13.56
C GLY A 50 12.83 15.52 -12.04
N GLN A 51 12.59 14.31 -11.55
CA GLN A 51 12.52 14.01 -10.10
C GLN A 51 13.71 13.18 -9.59
N LEU A 52 14.73 12.93 -10.42
CA LEU A 52 15.83 12.03 -10.04
C LEU A 52 16.64 12.57 -8.86
N ALA A 53 16.94 13.87 -8.83
CA ALA A 53 17.64 14.50 -7.71
C ALA A 53 16.83 14.44 -6.41
N ALA A 54 15.52 14.69 -6.49
CA ALA A 54 14.61 14.58 -5.35
C ALA A 54 14.55 13.13 -4.82
N LEU A 55 14.46 12.14 -5.71
CA LEU A 55 14.53 10.72 -5.33
C LEU A 55 15.85 10.39 -4.63
N ALA A 56 16.98 10.83 -5.19
CA ALA A 56 18.29 10.54 -4.62
C ALA A 56 18.44 11.16 -3.23
N LEU A 57 18.06 12.42 -3.04
CA LEU A 57 18.11 13.10 -1.75
C LEU A 57 17.19 12.44 -0.73
N PHE A 58 15.96 12.11 -1.11
CA PHE A 58 15.00 11.46 -0.24
C PHE A 58 15.47 10.05 0.17
N PHE A 59 15.98 9.29 -0.78
CA PHE A 59 16.56 7.97 -0.53
C PHE A 59 17.76 8.04 0.43
N LEU A 60 18.70 8.95 0.20
CA LEU A 60 19.86 9.13 1.06
C LEU A 60 19.45 9.54 2.48
N TRP A 61 18.43 10.39 2.60
CA TRP A 61 17.85 10.79 3.88
C TRP A 61 17.32 9.60 4.66
N GLU A 62 16.44 8.79 4.05
CA GLU A 62 15.85 7.62 4.70
C GLU A 62 16.89 6.54 5.02
N MET A 63 17.86 6.33 4.14
CA MET A 63 19.00 5.45 4.37
C MET A 63 19.83 5.90 5.57
N ALA A 64 20.20 7.19 5.61
CA ALA A 64 20.97 7.76 6.69
C ALA A 64 20.26 7.62 8.03
N LEU A 65 18.96 7.95 8.09
CA LEU A 65 18.16 7.80 9.31
C LEU A 65 18.16 6.36 9.83
N CYS A 66 17.89 5.38 8.97
CA CYS A 66 17.88 3.97 9.36
C CYS A 66 19.26 3.50 9.84
N CYS A 67 20.33 3.87 9.12
CA CYS A 67 21.69 3.47 9.47
C CYS A 67 22.18 4.15 10.77
N LEU A 68 21.92 5.45 10.95
CA LEU A 68 22.27 6.18 12.16
C LEU A 68 21.50 5.66 13.37
N PHE A 69 20.18 5.49 13.23
CA PHE A 69 19.35 4.95 14.32
C PHE A 69 19.81 3.54 14.74
N ARG A 70 20.25 2.71 13.79
CA ARG A 70 20.81 1.37 14.09
C ARG A 70 22.12 1.44 14.87
N ARG A 71 22.96 2.46 14.64
CA ARG A 71 24.26 2.64 15.30
C ARG A 71 24.16 3.21 16.72
N LEU A 72 22.99 3.77 17.12
CA LEU A 72 22.83 4.34 18.46
C LEU A 72 23.04 3.27 19.53
N PRO A 73 23.86 3.56 20.57
CA PRO A 73 24.13 2.61 21.66
C PRO A 73 22.88 2.34 22.52
N LYS A 74 22.09 3.39 22.75
CA LYS A 74 20.78 3.29 23.44
C LYS A 74 19.69 3.85 22.53
N ARG A 75 18.70 3.01 22.21
CA ARG A 75 17.54 3.39 21.42
C ARG A 75 16.39 3.67 22.36
N THR A 76 16.33 4.91 22.84
CA THR A 76 15.24 5.36 23.72
C THR A 76 13.99 5.66 22.91
N ARG A 77 12.86 5.70 23.61
CA ARG A 77 11.57 5.99 22.99
C ARG A 77 11.49 7.40 22.39
N PRO A 78 12.00 8.48 23.02
CA PRO A 78 12.05 9.79 22.39
C PRO A 78 12.87 9.80 21.08
N LEU A 79 14.02 9.11 21.06
CA LEU A 79 14.85 8.99 19.86
C LEU A 79 14.16 8.24 18.72
N LEU A 80 13.37 7.20 19.05
CA LEU A 80 12.53 6.53 18.05
C LEU A 80 11.53 7.50 17.44
N TRP A 81 10.79 8.24 18.27
CA TRP A 81 9.78 9.16 17.75
C TRP A 81 10.41 10.32 16.97
N ALA A 82 11.56 10.83 17.40
CA ALA A 82 12.32 11.79 16.63
C ALA A 82 12.71 11.23 15.24
N ALA A 83 13.22 9.99 15.19
CA ALA A 83 13.55 9.34 13.92
C ALA A 83 12.31 9.12 13.03
N VAL A 84 11.18 8.72 13.60
CA VAL A 84 9.91 8.55 12.85
C VAL A 84 9.42 9.89 12.32
N VAL A 85 9.45 10.97 13.12
CA VAL A 85 9.07 12.31 12.68
C VAL A 85 10.00 12.80 11.57
N LEU A 86 11.29 12.57 11.67
CA LEU A 86 12.26 12.93 10.63
C LEU A 86 12.06 12.13 9.34
N ALA A 87 11.69 10.84 9.42
CA ALA A 87 11.37 10.02 8.25
C ALA A 87 10.06 10.45 7.57
N LEU A 88 9.05 10.83 8.36
CA LEU A 88 7.76 11.31 7.82
C LEU A 88 7.77 12.80 7.47
N GLY A 89 8.74 13.57 7.96
CA GLY A 89 8.81 15.02 7.78
C GLY A 89 8.75 15.47 6.32
N PRO A 90 9.62 14.96 5.43
CA PRO A 90 9.56 15.32 4.01
C PRO A 90 8.23 14.97 3.34
N LEU A 91 7.63 13.82 3.69
CA LEU A 91 6.29 13.45 3.22
C LEU A 91 5.23 14.44 3.72
N GLY A 92 5.31 14.83 5.00
CA GLY A 92 4.42 15.83 5.58
C GLY A 92 4.52 17.18 4.87
N LEU A 93 5.73 17.63 4.54
CA LEU A 93 5.95 18.86 3.77
C LEU A 93 5.38 18.77 2.35
N ILE A 94 5.53 17.63 1.67
CA ILE A 94 4.93 17.39 0.35
C ILE A 94 3.39 17.50 0.45
N LYS A 95 2.77 16.82 1.43
CA LYS A 95 1.31 16.84 1.62
C LYS A 95 0.78 18.21 2.02
N LEU A 96 1.50 18.93 2.86
CA LEU A 96 1.14 20.30 3.25
C LEU A 96 1.23 21.26 2.06
N GLY A 97 2.28 21.10 1.23
CA GLY A 97 2.43 21.89 -0.01
C GLY A 97 1.31 21.68 -1.02
N GLU A 98 0.70 20.47 -1.07
CA GLU A 98 -0.48 20.19 -1.91
C GLU A 98 -1.71 21.03 -1.50
N VAL A 99 -1.82 21.44 -0.23
CA VAL A 99 -2.95 22.20 0.32
C VAL A 99 -2.69 23.71 0.29
N LEU A 100 -1.48 24.14 0.64
CA LEU A 100 -1.18 25.56 0.89
C LEU A 100 -0.83 26.36 -0.36
N GLN A 101 -0.84 25.78 -1.55
CA GLN A 101 -0.43 26.45 -2.81
C GLN A 101 0.12 27.90 -2.64
N PRO A 102 1.31 28.25 -3.14
CA PRO A 102 2.09 27.74 -4.28
C PRO A 102 3.35 26.92 -3.91
N PHE A 103 3.47 26.44 -2.70
CA PHE A 103 4.68 25.72 -2.22
C PHE A 103 4.75 24.26 -2.68
N SER A 104 4.40 23.96 -3.92
CA SER A 104 4.65 22.62 -4.50
C SER A 104 6.15 22.39 -4.80
N LEU A 105 7.03 22.72 -3.85
CA LEU A 105 8.49 22.65 -4.01
C LEU A 105 8.99 21.23 -4.29
N PHE A 106 8.24 20.19 -3.88
CA PHE A 106 8.67 18.80 -4.04
C PHE A 106 7.49 17.89 -4.37
N ARG A 107 7.26 17.66 -5.64
CA ARG A 107 6.47 16.48 -6.06
C ARG A 107 7.42 15.32 -6.24
N LEU A 108 7.36 14.31 -5.37
CA LEU A 108 8.13 13.08 -5.49
C LEU A 108 7.20 11.88 -5.52
N MET A 109 7.15 11.23 -6.67
CA MET A 109 6.43 9.97 -6.83
C MET A 109 7.05 8.90 -5.93
N GLY A 110 6.21 8.15 -5.20
CA GLY A 110 6.67 7.07 -4.34
C GLY A 110 7.18 7.48 -2.97
N ALA A 111 7.23 8.79 -2.62
CA ALA A 111 7.68 9.25 -1.30
C ALA A 111 6.93 8.54 -0.15
N SER A 112 5.61 8.41 -0.23
CA SER A 112 4.79 7.74 0.80
C SER A 112 5.19 6.28 1.03
N TYR A 113 5.44 5.53 -0.04
CA TYR A 113 5.82 4.11 0.05
C TYR A 113 7.23 3.94 0.65
N MET A 114 8.16 4.82 0.27
CA MET A 114 9.52 4.81 0.81
C MET A 114 9.54 5.19 2.28
N SER A 115 8.77 6.22 2.71
CA SER A 115 8.63 6.57 4.13
C SER A 115 8.05 5.41 4.95
N PHE A 116 7.02 4.73 4.49
CA PHE A 116 6.48 3.57 5.20
C PHE A 116 7.50 2.45 5.35
N ARG A 117 8.30 2.19 4.30
CA ARG A 117 9.39 1.21 4.35
C ARG A 117 10.47 1.62 5.35
N ALA A 118 10.87 2.88 5.40
CA ALA A 118 11.86 3.37 6.35
C ALA A 118 11.33 3.35 7.80
N VAL A 119 10.12 3.85 8.03
CA VAL A 119 9.48 3.85 9.36
C VAL A 119 9.35 2.45 9.92
N GLN A 120 8.94 1.45 9.13
CA GLN A 120 8.88 0.08 9.63
C GLN A 120 10.27 -0.47 10.01
N VAL A 121 11.32 -0.13 9.26
CA VAL A 121 12.70 -0.53 9.60
C VAL A 121 13.14 0.09 10.91
N LEU A 122 12.86 1.39 11.14
CA LEU A 122 13.13 2.07 12.41
C LEU A 122 12.40 1.40 13.58
N LEU A 123 11.12 1.07 13.40
CA LEU A 123 10.31 0.39 14.40
C LEU A 123 10.79 -1.04 14.67
N ASP A 124 11.16 -1.80 13.64
CA ASP A 124 11.68 -3.16 13.78
C ASP A 124 13.08 -3.18 14.44
N ILE A 125 13.93 -2.16 14.19
CA ILE A 125 15.20 -1.97 14.91
C ILE A 125 14.94 -1.69 16.39
N TYR A 126 14.00 -0.79 16.71
CA TYR A 126 13.65 -0.44 18.09
C TYR A 126 13.09 -1.62 18.87
N ASP A 127 12.21 -2.41 18.24
CA ASP A 127 11.58 -3.58 18.85
C ASP A 127 12.54 -4.78 18.99
N GLY A 128 13.80 -4.67 18.50
CA GLY A 128 14.76 -5.77 18.50
C GLY A 128 14.46 -6.87 17.47
N ARG A 129 13.45 -6.68 16.60
CA ARG A 129 13.09 -7.64 15.55
C ARG A 129 14.11 -7.70 14.42
N LEU A 130 14.90 -6.63 14.25
CA LEU A 130 15.95 -6.51 13.26
C LEU A 130 17.31 -6.36 13.95
N GLN A 131 18.05 -7.47 14.08
CA GLN A 131 19.35 -7.49 14.76
C GLN A 131 20.48 -6.96 13.89
N LYS A 132 20.46 -7.22 12.58
CA LYS A 132 21.48 -6.75 11.64
C LYS A 132 20.83 -5.98 10.50
N LEU A 133 21.33 -4.78 10.23
CA LEU A 133 20.93 -3.97 9.08
C LEU A 133 22.00 -4.13 8.00
N ARG A 134 21.57 -4.55 6.80
CA ARG A 134 22.44 -4.72 5.63
C ARG A 134 22.21 -3.54 4.68
N PRO A 135 23.15 -2.57 4.57
CA PRO A 135 22.91 -1.32 3.83
C PRO A 135 22.52 -1.53 2.36
N VAL A 136 23.19 -2.44 1.64
CA VAL A 136 22.88 -2.75 0.23
C VAL A 136 21.47 -3.34 0.10
N ALA A 137 21.11 -4.28 0.96
CA ALA A 137 19.77 -4.87 0.95
C ALA A 137 18.70 -3.86 1.36
N LEU A 138 19.00 -2.94 2.30
CA LEU A 138 18.11 -1.84 2.66
C LEU A 138 17.90 -0.88 1.48
N GLY A 139 18.96 -0.52 0.77
CA GLY A 139 18.87 0.31 -0.43
C GLY A 139 18.01 -0.34 -1.51
N TYR A 140 18.24 -1.63 -1.77
CA TYR A 140 17.43 -2.41 -2.70
C TYR A 140 15.96 -2.47 -2.29
N PHE A 141 15.69 -2.68 -1.00
CA PHE A 141 14.32 -2.69 -0.45
C PHE A 141 13.63 -1.33 -0.58
N LEU A 142 14.29 -0.22 -0.20
CA LEU A 142 13.71 1.12 -0.29
C LEU A 142 13.43 1.53 -1.73
N LEU A 143 14.35 1.20 -2.64
CA LEU A 143 14.29 1.54 -4.06
C LEU A 143 13.75 0.40 -4.95
N PHE A 144 13.09 -0.60 -4.39
CA PHE A 144 12.53 -1.70 -5.20
C PHE A 144 11.48 -1.16 -6.16
N PHE A 145 11.88 -0.94 -7.43
CA PHE A 145 11.11 -0.16 -8.41
C PHE A 145 9.70 -0.72 -8.66
N PRO A 146 9.44 -2.05 -8.67
CA PRO A 146 8.09 -2.54 -8.92
C PRO A 146 7.06 -2.03 -7.91
N ALA A 147 7.51 -1.72 -6.70
CA ALA A 147 6.63 -1.28 -5.63
C ALA A 147 6.91 0.16 -5.15
N VAL A 148 7.61 0.97 -5.95
CA VAL A 148 7.98 2.33 -5.54
C VAL A 148 6.79 3.29 -5.52
N SER A 149 5.84 3.12 -6.44
CA SER A 149 4.71 4.05 -6.59
C SER A 149 3.37 3.52 -6.09
N SER A 150 3.01 2.29 -6.43
CA SER A 150 1.65 1.74 -6.19
C SER A 150 1.65 0.24 -5.90
N GLY A 151 2.81 -0.38 -5.80
CA GLY A 151 2.93 -1.80 -5.47
C GLY A 151 2.70 -2.06 -3.98
N PRO A 152 2.72 -3.34 -3.55
CA PRO A 152 2.53 -3.69 -2.16
C PRO A 152 3.60 -3.11 -1.23
N ILE A 153 3.19 -2.69 -0.03
CA ILE A 153 4.09 -2.25 1.04
C ILE A 153 4.64 -3.49 1.74
N ASP A 154 5.79 -3.93 1.27
CA ASP A 154 6.42 -5.14 1.78
C ASP A 154 7.10 -4.94 3.14
N ARG A 155 7.47 -6.05 3.81
CA ARG A 155 8.23 -6.07 5.06
C ARG A 155 9.71 -6.34 4.79
N TYR A 156 10.62 -5.51 5.34
CA TYR A 156 12.06 -5.67 5.14
C TYR A 156 12.56 -7.05 5.53
N ARG A 157 12.05 -7.63 6.61
CA ARG A 157 12.43 -8.98 7.07
C ARG A 157 12.03 -10.08 6.06
N ARG A 158 10.82 -9.95 5.48
CA ARG A 158 10.36 -10.88 4.43
C ARG A 158 11.22 -10.73 3.18
N PHE A 159 11.48 -9.48 2.77
CA PHE A 159 12.33 -9.18 1.62
C PHE A 159 13.75 -9.74 1.80
N LEU A 160 14.33 -9.62 3.01
CA LEU A 160 15.62 -10.25 3.34
C LEU A 160 15.56 -11.76 3.22
N SER A 161 14.45 -12.39 3.63
CA SER A 161 14.29 -13.84 3.49
C SER A 161 14.41 -14.31 2.04
N ASP A 162 13.82 -13.57 1.09
CA ASP A 162 13.94 -13.90 -0.33
C ASP A 162 15.37 -13.71 -0.86
N LEU A 163 16.11 -12.72 -0.33
CA LEU A 163 17.51 -12.51 -0.70
C LEU A 163 18.43 -13.60 -0.13
N ASP A 164 18.13 -14.10 1.06
CA ASP A 164 18.94 -15.13 1.75
C ASP A 164 18.61 -16.55 1.24
N HIS A 165 17.38 -16.75 0.80
CA HIS A 165 16.89 -18.05 0.26
C HIS A 165 16.35 -17.83 -1.16
N PRO A 166 17.23 -17.54 -2.14
CA PRO A 166 16.81 -17.35 -3.53
C PRO A 166 16.15 -18.63 -4.05
N PRO A 167 15.13 -18.53 -4.92
CA PRO A 167 14.43 -19.67 -5.47
C PRO A 167 15.42 -20.56 -6.26
N ASP A 168 15.32 -21.86 -6.09
CA ASP A 168 15.96 -22.83 -6.97
C ASP A 168 15.28 -22.81 -8.37
N ARG A 169 15.79 -23.60 -9.30
CA ARG A 169 15.29 -23.60 -10.68
C ARG A 169 13.82 -24.01 -10.79
N GLU A 170 13.36 -24.99 -10.02
CA GLU A 170 11.97 -25.47 -10.09
C GLU A 170 11.03 -24.48 -9.44
N HIS A 171 11.38 -23.95 -8.29
CA HIS A 171 10.62 -22.88 -7.66
C HIS A 171 10.56 -21.63 -8.56
N TYR A 172 11.69 -21.27 -9.21
CA TYR A 172 11.72 -20.14 -10.13
C TYR A 172 10.78 -20.33 -11.33
N ARG A 173 10.67 -21.52 -11.90
CA ARG A 173 9.71 -21.81 -12.98
C ARG A 173 8.28 -21.55 -12.55
N THR A 174 7.94 -21.92 -11.32
CA THR A 174 6.62 -21.62 -10.75
C THR A 174 6.40 -20.11 -10.59
N LEU A 175 7.38 -19.39 -10.04
CA LEU A 175 7.33 -17.92 -9.93
C LEU A 175 7.25 -17.24 -11.30
N LEU A 176 7.98 -17.72 -12.29
CA LEU A 176 7.93 -17.21 -13.67
C LEU A 176 6.53 -17.32 -14.26
N ALA A 177 5.92 -18.52 -14.18
CA ALA A 177 4.57 -18.74 -14.68
C ALA A 177 3.54 -17.85 -13.97
N GLN A 178 3.59 -17.79 -12.65
CA GLN A 178 2.73 -16.91 -11.86
C GLN A 178 2.99 -15.43 -12.15
N GLY A 179 4.25 -15.04 -12.31
CA GLY A 179 4.65 -13.67 -12.61
C GLY A 179 4.15 -13.20 -13.96
N ILE A 180 4.26 -14.02 -15.00
CA ILE A 180 3.72 -13.73 -16.35
C ILE A 180 2.20 -13.58 -16.27
N TRP A 181 1.52 -14.51 -15.58
CA TRP A 181 0.07 -14.43 -15.43
C TRP A 181 -0.38 -13.16 -14.70
N LYS A 182 0.33 -12.77 -13.63
CA LYS A 182 0.07 -11.53 -12.91
C LYS A 182 0.35 -10.28 -13.74
N LEU A 183 1.40 -10.26 -14.54
CA LEU A 183 1.69 -9.15 -15.45
C LEU A 183 0.61 -9.00 -16.51
N ALA A 184 0.24 -10.09 -17.19
CA ALA A 184 -0.77 -10.08 -18.23
C ALA A 184 -2.15 -9.70 -17.68
N GLY A 185 -2.61 -10.38 -16.62
CA GLY A 185 -3.89 -10.09 -15.96
C GLY A 185 -3.93 -8.68 -15.36
N GLY A 186 -2.80 -8.23 -14.79
CA GLY A 186 -2.66 -6.86 -14.29
C GLY A 186 -2.77 -5.81 -15.38
N CYS A 187 -2.15 -6.04 -16.55
CA CYS A 187 -2.26 -5.17 -17.70
C CYS A 187 -3.71 -5.11 -18.24
N VAL A 188 -4.37 -6.25 -18.39
CA VAL A 188 -5.79 -6.28 -18.78
C VAL A 188 -6.66 -5.52 -17.78
N SER A 189 -6.44 -5.73 -16.49
CA SER A 189 -7.20 -5.06 -15.43
C SER A 189 -6.97 -3.53 -15.44
N ALA A 190 -5.71 -3.08 -15.38
CA ALA A 190 -5.38 -1.67 -15.22
C ALA A 190 -5.49 -0.86 -16.52
N VAL A 191 -5.28 -1.47 -17.69
CA VAL A 191 -5.29 -0.72 -18.96
C VAL A 191 -6.61 -0.91 -19.69
N VAL A 192 -7.06 -2.17 -19.86
CA VAL A 192 -8.26 -2.44 -20.66
C VAL A 192 -9.53 -2.19 -19.86
N ILE A 193 -9.71 -2.90 -18.71
CA ILE A 193 -10.98 -2.84 -17.97
C ILE A 193 -11.16 -1.46 -17.33
N SER A 194 -10.13 -0.96 -16.59
CA SER A 194 -10.28 0.35 -15.96
C SER A 194 -10.36 1.48 -16.98
N GLY A 195 -9.62 1.38 -18.10
CA GLY A 195 -9.69 2.35 -19.20
C GLY A 195 -11.08 2.38 -19.84
N PHE A 196 -11.69 1.21 -20.08
CA PHE A 196 -13.07 1.11 -20.60
C PHE A 196 -14.06 1.76 -19.63
N ILE A 197 -13.98 1.46 -18.33
CA ILE A 197 -14.85 2.07 -17.31
C ILE A 197 -14.68 3.60 -17.29
N GLN A 198 -13.43 4.08 -17.32
CA GLN A 198 -13.14 5.52 -17.32
C GLN A 198 -13.74 6.21 -18.56
N GLN A 199 -13.50 5.64 -19.74
CA GLN A 199 -13.87 6.29 -21.01
C GLN A 199 -15.36 6.19 -21.33
N TYR A 200 -15.99 5.03 -21.13
CA TYR A 200 -17.35 4.76 -21.58
C TYR A 200 -18.39 4.81 -20.48
N TRP A 201 -17.99 4.73 -19.21
CA TRP A 201 -18.93 4.85 -18.10
C TRP A 201 -18.77 6.21 -17.40
N LEU A 202 -17.62 6.47 -16.81
CA LEU A 202 -17.42 7.67 -15.97
C LEU A 202 -17.43 8.99 -16.77
N ALA A 203 -16.74 9.02 -17.93
CA ALA A 203 -16.68 10.22 -18.77
C ALA A 203 -18.01 10.55 -19.48
N ALA A 204 -18.94 9.60 -19.58
CA ALA A 204 -20.25 9.81 -20.17
C ALA A 204 -21.30 10.30 -19.17
N LEU A 205 -20.98 10.37 -17.86
CA LEU A 205 -21.94 10.75 -16.84
C LEU A 205 -22.06 12.27 -16.73
N PRO A 206 -23.29 12.81 -16.53
CA PRO A 206 -23.49 14.21 -16.16
C PRO A 206 -22.75 14.58 -14.87
N GLU A 207 -22.35 15.84 -14.75
CA GLU A 207 -21.66 16.34 -13.55
C GLU A 207 -22.56 16.34 -12.31
N SER A 208 -23.88 16.48 -12.46
CA SER A 208 -24.83 16.60 -11.37
C SER A 208 -26.08 15.72 -11.58
N GLY A 209 -26.84 15.52 -10.51
CA GLY A 209 -28.05 14.71 -10.48
C GLY A 209 -27.88 13.42 -9.68
N PHE A 210 -28.94 13.02 -8.97
CA PHE A 210 -28.93 11.86 -8.07
C PHE A 210 -28.54 10.57 -8.82
N GLY A 211 -29.16 10.30 -9.98
CA GLY A 211 -28.86 9.11 -10.78
C GLY A 211 -27.42 9.11 -11.31
N ALA A 212 -26.90 10.27 -11.73
CA ALA A 212 -25.51 10.42 -12.16
C ALA A 212 -24.52 10.16 -11.00
N THR A 213 -24.81 10.70 -9.82
CA THR A 213 -23.98 10.51 -8.61
C THR A 213 -23.98 9.04 -8.17
N LEU A 214 -25.13 8.37 -8.19
CA LEU A 214 -25.23 6.95 -7.87
C LEU A 214 -24.48 6.08 -8.88
N SER A 215 -24.66 6.36 -10.18
CA SER A 215 -23.92 5.66 -11.25
C SER A 215 -22.40 5.90 -11.14
N TYR A 216 -21.99 7.13 -10.84
CA TYR A 216 -20.59 7.47 -10.60
C TYR A 216 -20.01 6.71 -9.40
N MET A 217 -20.72 6.58 -8.30
CA MET A 217 -20.29 5.85 -7.11
C MET A 217 -19.85 4.41 -7.47
N TYR A 218 -20.67 3.70 -8.23
CA TYR A 218 -20.31 2.33 -8.65
C TYR A 218 -19.25 2.30 -9.74
N GLY A 219 -19.38 3.15 -10.75
CA GLY A 219 -18.38 3.26 -11.81
C GLY A 219 -16.99 3.58 -11.26
N TYR A 220 -16.89 4.54 -10.34
CA TYR A 220 -15.63 4.89 -9.68
C TYR A 220 -15.09 3.77 -8.79
N THR A 221 -15.97 3.03 -8.09
CA THR A 221 -15.58 1.87 -7.29
C THR A 221 -14.91 0.79 -8.15
N PHE A 222 -15.53 0.43 -9.27
CA PHE A 222 -14.95 -0.56 -10.19
C PHE A 222 -13.71 -0.03 -10.90
N TYR A 223 -13.73 1.22 -11.35
CA TYR A 223 -12.56 1.86 -11.95
C TYR A 223 -11.34 1.80 -11.02
N LEU A 224 -11.50 2.26 -9.78
CA LEU A 224 -10.41 2.30 -8.81
C LEU A 224 -9.91 0.89 -8.47
N PHE A 225 -10.84 -0.08 -8.32
CA PHE A 225 -10.47 -1.46 -8.06
C PHE A 225 -9.64 -2.05 -9.20
N PHE A 226 -10.14 -2.03 -10.43
CA PHE A 226 -9.43 -2.65 -11.56
C PHE A 226 -8.12 -1.94 -11.86
N ASN A 227 -8.08 -0.62 -11.72
CA ASN A 227 -6.86 0.16 -11.88
C ASN A 227 -5.82 -0.23 -10.84
N PHE A 228 -6.16 -0.14 -9.56
CA PHE A 228 -5.20 -0.38 -8.48
C PHE A 228 -4.84 -1.86 -8.30
N ALA A 229 -5.79 -2.78 -8.42
CA ALA A 229 -5.51 -4.21 -8.39
C ALA A 229 -4.63 -4.63 -9.57
N GLY A 230 -4.86 -4.05 -10.75
CA GLY A 230 -4.03 -4.28 -11.92
C GLY A 230 -2.59 -3.80 -11.74
N TYR A 231 -2.39 -2.57 -11.26
CA TYR A 231 -1.05 -2.06 -10.93
C TYR A 231 -0.34 -2.92 -9.89
N SER A 232 -1.07 -3.29 -8.83
CA SER A 232 -0.52 -4.15 -7.78
C SER A 232 -0.12 -5.52 -8.33
N SER A 233 -0.95 -6.11 -9.18
CA SER A 233 -0.66 -7.40 -9.84
C SER A 233 0.58 -7.32 -10.73
N MET A 234 0.73 -6.26 -11.54
CA MET A 234 1.92 -6.06 -12.37
C MET A 234 3.19 -5.89 -11.52
N ALA A 235 3.10 -5.15 -10.41
CA ALA A 235 4.21 -4.99 -9.47
C ALA A 235 4.63 -6.32 -8.86
N ILE A 236 3.68 -7.14 -8.40
CA ILE A 236 3.92 -8.47 -7.84
C ILE A 236 4.53 -9.40 -8.90
N GLY A 237 3.96 -9.42 -10.11
CA GLY A 237 4.47 -10.23 -11.20
C GLY A 237 5.90 -9.88 -11.56
N THR A 238 6.24 -8.59 -11.63
CA THR A 238 7.62 -8.12 -11.84
C THR A 238 8.53 -8.57 -10.69
N GLY A 239 8.06 -8.48 -9.44
CA GLY A 239 8.79 -8.98 -8.27
C GLY A 239 9.10 -10.47 -8.38
N TYR A 240 8.14 -11.29 -8.79
CA TYR A 240 8.31 -12.74 -8.97
C TYR A 240 9.38 -13.07 -10.03
N LEU A 241 9.41 -12.32 -11.15
CA LEU A 241 10.44 -12.50 -12.17
C LEU A 241 11.83 -12.10 -11.67
N LEU A 242 11.92 -11.24 -10.66
CA LEU A 242 13.16 -10.87 -9.97
C LEU A 242 13.49 -11.77 -8.75
N GLY A 243 12.70 -12.83 -8.52
CA GLY A 243 12.87 -13.75 -7.39
C GLY A 243 12.42 -13.20 -6.05
N ILE A 244 11.61 -12.12 -6.03
CA ILE A 244 11.06 -11.50 -4.81
C ILE A 244 9.57 -11.79 -4.73
N GLN A 245 9.14 -12.52 -3.70
CA GLN A 245 7.74 -12.92 -3.48
C GLN A 245 7.00 -11.82 -2.72
N MET A 246 6.48 -10.83 -3.44
CA MET A 246 5.75 -9.72 -2.84
C MET A 246 4.37 -10.15 -2.30
N PRO A 247 3.87 -9.50 -1.23
CA PRO A 247 2.54 -9.80 -0.69
C PRO A 247 1.41 -9.34 -1.63
N GLU A 248 0.27 -10.03 -1.56
CA GLU A 248 -0.94 -9.61 -2.28
C GLU A 248 -1.54 -8.34 -1.66
N ASN A 249 -2.18 -7.51 -2.50
CA ASN A 249 -2.93 -6.34 -2.07
C ASN A 249 -4.45 -6.53 -2.09
N PHE A 250 -4.94 -7.50 -2.84
CA PHE A 250 -6.37 -7.74 -3.00
C PHE A 250 -6.70 -9.23 -2.93
N ASN A 251 -7.77 -9.56 -2.21
CA ASN A 251 -8.32 -10.90 -2.12
C ASN A 251 -9.85 -10.85 -2.14
N GLN A 252 -10.46 -10.72 -3.33
CA GLN A 252 -11.91 -10.70 -3.54
C GLN A 252 -12.66 -9.77 -2.57
N PRO A 253 -12.28 -8.45 -2.46
CA PRO A 253 -12.80 -7.57 -1.43
C PRO A 253 -14.30 -7.33 -1.49
N PHE A 254 -14.92 -7.46 -2.67
CA PHE A 254 -16.35 -7.28 -2.85
C PHE A 254 -17.20 -8.45 -2.35
N LEU A 255 -16.58 -9.54 -1.89
CA LEU A 255 -17.25 -10.66 -1.22
C LEU A 255 -17.17 -10.55 0.32
N SER A 256 -16.79 -9.41 0.84
CA SER A 256 -16.63 -9.19 2.27
C SER A 256 -17.98 -9.06 2.96
N VAL A 257 -18.14 -9.77 4.08
CA VAL A 257 -19.38 -9.81 4.86
C VAL A 257 -19.52 -8.65 5.85
N ASP A 258 -18.46 -7.94 6.14
CA ASP A 258 -18.42 -6.76 7.00
C ASP A 258 -17.17 -5.91 6.75
N MET A 259 -17.08 -4.74 7.42
CA MET A 259 -15.99 -3.80 7.17
C MET A 259 -14.63 -4.29 7.67
N LYS A 260 -14.55 -5.16 8.67
CA LYS A 260 -13.30 -5.77 9.11
C LYS A 260 -12.80 -6.78 8.10
N ASP A 261 -13.69 -7.63 7.58
CA ASP A 261 -13.39 -8.57 6.50
C ASP A 261 -12.96 -7.80 5.24
N PHE A 262 -13.65 -6.70 4.89
CA PHE A 262 -13.29 -5.84 3.77
C PHE A 262 -11.84 -5.31 3.87
N TRP A 263 -11.45 -4.71 4.99
CA TRP A 263 -10.11 -4.18 5.19
C TRP A 263 -9.03 -5.27 5.33
N SER A 264 -9.42 -6.52 5.53
CA SER A 264 -8.51 -7.66 5.44
C SER A 264 -8.25 -8.12 4.00
N ARG A 265 -9.08 -7.68 3.03
CA ARG A 265 -9.06 -8.08 1.62
C ARG A 265 -8.75 -6.95 0.64
N TRP A 266 -8.88 -5.69 1.06
CA TRP A 266 -8.61 -4.48 0.28
C TRP A 266 -7.33 -3.81 0.76
N HIS A 267 -6.42 -3.50 -0.20
CA HIS A 267 -5.12 -2.88 0.06
C HIS A 267 -4.40 -3.51 1.27
N ILE A 268 -4.32 -4.83 1.24
CA ILE A 268 -3.90 -5.69 2.36
C ILE A 268 -2.56 -5.25 2.94
N SER A 269 -1.60 -4.89 2.08
CA SER A 269 -0.27 -4.50 2.53
C SER A 269 -0.28 -3.21 3.36
N LEU A 270 -1.09 -2.20 3.00
CA LEU A 270 -1.29 -0.98 3.79
C LEU A 270 -2.10 -1.27 5.05
N SER A 271 -3.23 -1.98 4.92
CA SER A 271 -4.11 -2.31 6.04
C SER A 271 -3.37 -3.08 7.13
N THR A 272 -2.57 -4.07 6.76
CA THR A 272 -1.73 -4.82 7.69
C THR A 272 -0.58 -3.99 8.23
N TRP A 273 0.03 -3.09 7.42
CA TRP A 273 1.07 -2.18 7.90
C TRP A 273 0.55 -1.26 9.01
N LEU A 274 -0.58 -0.60 8.77
CA LEU A 274 -1.22 0.28 9.75
C LEU A 274 -1.66 -0.50 11.00
N ARG A 275 -2.23 -1.70 10.82
CA ARG A 275 -2.59 -2.57 11.93
C ARG A 275 -1.38 -2.92 12.80
N ASP A 276 -0.26 -3.35 12.19
CA ASP A 276 0.89 -3.88 12.93
C ASP A 276 1.72 -2.77 13.60
N TYR A 277 1.92 -1.64 12.91
CA TYR A 277 2.81 -0.57 13.36
C TYR A 277 2.09 0.60 14.05
N LEU A 278 0.78 0.75 13.86
CA LEU A 278 0.02 1.83 14.48
C LEU A 278 -1.04 1.29 15.46
N TYR A 279 -2.05 0.57 14.97
CA TYR A 279 -3.17 0.07 15.76
C TYR A 279 -2.70 -0.83 16.91
N SER A 280 -2.01 -1.92 16.61
CA SER A 280 -1.60 -2.90 17.62
C SER A 280 -0.66 -2.29 18.65
N ARG A 281 0.26 -1.41 18.24
CA ARG A 281 1.17 -0.72 19.17
C ARG A 281 0.39 0.19 20.14
N PHE A 282 -0.59 0.93 19.63
CA PHE A 282 -1.44 1.80 20.46
C PHE A 282 -2.28 0.98 21.45
N VAL A 283 -2.99 -0.03 20.96
CA VAL A 283 -3.90 -0.87 21.76
C VAL A 283 -3.11 -1.63 22.82
N MET A 284 -2.07 -2.38 22.44
CA MET A 284 -1.26 -3.17 23.39
C MET A 284 -0.65 -2.30 24.49
N LYS A 285 -0.14 -1.11 24.13
CA LYS A 285 0.40 -0.17 25.10
C LYS A 285 -0.69 0.35 26.04
N SER A 286 -1.85 0.72 25.52
CA SER A 286 -2.97 1.23 26.30
C SER A 286 -3.48 0.19 27.29
N LEU A 287 -3.58 -1.07 26.88
CA LEU A 287 -3.95 -2.20 27.74
C LEU A 287 -2.89 -2.46 28.82
N LYS A 288 -1.61 -2.51 28.45
CA LYS A 288 -0.51 -2.71 29.41
C LYS A 288 -0.44 -1.60 30.47
N GLN A 289 -0.74 -0.37 30.08
CA GLN A 289 -0.74 0.79 30.99
C GLN A 289 -2.09 1.00 31.70
N LYS A 290 -3.10 0.15 31.46
CA LYS A 290 -4.47 0.31 32.01
C LYS A 290 -5.01 1.73 31.79
N ARG A 291 -4.78 2.30 30.59
CA ARG A 291 -5.03 3.71 30.28
C ARG A 291 -6.52 4.07 30.35
N PHE A 292 -7.39 3.12 30.05
CA PHE A 292 -8.85 3.28 30.01
C PHE A 292 -9.50 2.31 30.97
N SER A 293 -10.59 2.74 31.65
CA SER A 293 -11.40 1.90 32.53
C SER A 293 -12.02 0.72 31.78
N ASN A 294 -12.48 0.97 30.53
CA ASN A 294 -12.94 -0.09 29.65
C ASN A 294 -11.83 -0.42 28.62
N PRO A 295 -11.29 -1.65 28.61
CA PRO A 295 -10.26 -2.07 27.65
C PRO A 295 -10.66 -1.90 26.18
N ARG A 296 -11.96 -1.98 25.87
CA ARG A 296 -12.49 -1.81 24.49
C ARG A 296 -12.32 -0.40 23.95
N THR A 297 -12.29 0.61 24.84
CA THR A 297 -12.01 2.00 24.45
C THR A 297 -10.68 2.12 23.70
N ALA A 298 -9.67 1.32 24.11
CA ALA A 298 -8.40 1.27 23.38
C ALA A 298 -8.57 0.78 21.93
N SER A 299 -9.43 -0.21 21.68
CA SER A 299 -9.70 -0.73 20.33
C SER A 299 -10.44 0.29 19.47
N TYR A 300 -11.47 0.94 20.01
CA TYR A 300 -12.20 1.99 19.27
C TYR A 300 -11.31 3.17 18.90
N LEU A 301 -10.55 3.71 19.85
CA LEU A 301 -9.59 4.77 19.56
C LEU A 301 -8.46 4.29 18.63
N GLY A 302 -8.10 3.01 18.70
CA GLY A 302 -7.18 2.38 17.76
C GLY A 302 -7.72 2.39 16.33
N TYR A 303 -9.00 2.07 16.10
CA TYR A 303 -9.64 2.16 14.79
C TYR A 303 -9.69 3.61 14.28
N VAL A 304 -10.07 4.55 15.14
CA VAL A 304 -10.08 5.98 14.77
C VAL A 304 -8.67 6.41 14.34
N LEU A 305 -7.65 6.15 15.15
CA LEU A 305 -6.26 6.49 14.84
C LEU A 305 -5.80 5.87 13.50
N ASN A 306 -6.16 4.60 13.27
CA ASN A 306 -5.76 3.85 12.09
C ASN A 306 -6.39 4.41 10.80
N MET A 307 -7.71 4.65 10.82
CA MET A 307 -8.44 5.13 9.65
C MET A 307 -8.17 6.62 9.37
N MET A 308 -7.98 7.43 10.41
CA MET A 308 -7.55 8.83 10.25
C MET A 308 -6.14 8.93 9.66
N ALA A 309 -5.21 8.08 10.11
CA ALA A 309 -3.88 8.01 9.53
C ALA A 309 -3.92 7.59 8.04
N MET A 310 -4.80 6.66 7.68
CA MET A 310 -5.01 6.25 6.30
C MET A 310 -5.60 7.40 5.46
N GLY A 311 -6.62 8.11 5.95
CA GLY A 311 -7.20 9.26 5.27
C GLY A 311 -6.15 10.36 5.03
N ALA A 312 -5.41 10.76 6.07
CA ALA A 312 -4.35 11.77 5.99
C ALA A 312 -3.19 11.33 5.08
N TRP A 313 -2.92 10.04 4.96
CA TRP A 313 -1.93 9.51 4.02
C TRP A 313 -2.34 9.72 2.57
N HIS A 314 -3.62 9.59 2.23
CA HIS A 314 -4.13 9.91 0.88
C HIS A 314 -3.98 11.41 0.59
N GLY A 315 -4.30 12.28 1.54
CA GLY A 315 -4.18 13.72 1.42
C GLY A 315 -4.75 14.45 2.63
N LEU A 316 -4.49 15.76 2.71
CA LEU A 316 -5.02 16.62 3.77
C LEU A 316 -6.29 17.38 3.34
N GLN A 317 -6.78 17.16 2.11
CA GLN A 317 -8.02 17.73 1.65
C GLN A 317 -9.23 17.15 2.43
N PRO A 318 -10.34 17.91 2.55
CA PRO A 318 -11.52 17.54 3.35
C PRO A 318 -12.07 16.15 3.03
N GLN A 319 -12.13 15.76 1.74
CA GLN A 319 -12.65 14.46 1.31
C GLN A 319 -11.87 13.27 1.89
N TYR A 320 -10.55 13.37 1.99
CA TYR A 320 -9.72 12.27 2.53
C TYR A 320 -9.84 12.17 4.05
N LEU A 321 -9.92 13.31 4.75
CA LEU A 321 -10.14 13.32 6.19
C LEU A 321 -11.54 12.80 6.53
N LEU A 322 -12.57 13.22 5.78
CA LEU A 322 -13.94 12.72 5.94
C LEU A 322 -14.03 11.21 5.65
N TYR A 323 -13.31 10.73 4.62
CA TYR A 323 -13.17 9.29 4.35
C TYR A 323 -12.60 8.54 5.56
N GLY A 324 -11.56 9.08 6.21
CA GLY A 324 -10.99 8.54 7.45
C GLY A 324 -12.00 8.49 8.60
N VAL A 325 -12.75 9.56 8.82
CA VAL A 325 -13.83 9.63 9.84
C VAL A 325 -14.91 8.60 9.55
N TYR A 326 -15.40 8.53 8.30
CA TYR A 326 -16.43 7.60 7.87
C TYR A 326 -16.04 6.14 8.13
N HIS A 327 -14.85 5.73 7.69
CA HIS A 327 -14.38 4.36 7.92
C HIS A 327 -14.06 4.10 9.40
N SER A 328 -13.64 5.09 10.16
CA SER A 328 -13.50 4.96 11.62
C SER A 328 -14.83 4.60 12.28
N ALA A 329 -15.90 5.31 11.91
CA ALA A 329 -17.25 5.06 12.43
C ALA A 329 -17.74 3.65 12.06
N LEU A 330 -17.55 3.24 10.79
CA LEU A 330 -17.94 1.90 10.33
C LEU A 330 -17.16 0.79 11.06
N MET A 331 -15.86 0.95 11.30
CA MET A 331 -15.06 -0.03 12.04
C MET A 331 -15.49 -0.14 13.51
N CYS A 332 -15.79 0.98 14.16
CA CYS A 332 -16.32 0.99 15.51
C CYS A 332 -17.71 0.37 15.58
N LEU A 333 -18.61 0.70 14.64
CA LEU A 333 -19.94 0.10 14.53
C LEU A 333 -19.87 -1.41 14.34
N ASN A 334 -19.00 -1.87 13.44
CA ASN A 334 -18.78 -3.31 13.21
C ASN A 334 -18.34 -4.01 14.49
N GLU A 335 -17.41 -3.42 15.27
CA GLU A 335 -16.98 -3.97 16.57
C GLU A 335 -18.14 -4.06 17.55
N VAL A 336 -18.98 -3.01 17.67
CA VAL A 336 -20.17 -2.99 18.52
C VAL A 336 -21.16 -4.08 18.12
N LEU A 337 -21.46 -4.22 16.83
CA LEU A 337 -22.37 -5.24 16.31
C LEU A 337 -21.85 -6.66 16.58
N ASP A 338 -20.55 -6.88 16.36
CA ASP A 338 -19.92 -8.17 16.66
C ASP A 338 -19.97 -8.55 18.12
N LEU A 339 -19.89 -7.56 19.03
CA LEU A 339 -19.86 -7.80 20.47
C LEU A 339 -21.28 -7.95 21.07
N HIS A 340 -22.22 -7.14 20.62
CA HIS A 340 -23.51 -6.97 21.31
C HIS A 340 -24.71 -7.51 20.54
N CYS A 341 -24.57 -7.76 19.22
CA CYS A 341 -25.69 -8.21 18.38
C CYS A 341 -25.51 -9.68 17.95
N LYS A 342 -26.03 -10.61 18.78
CA LYS A 342 -26.01 -12.05 18.44
C LYS A 342 -26.68 -12.36 17.09
N PRO A 343 -27.86 -11.77 16.76
CA PRO A 343 -28.48 -11.97 15.45
C PRO A 343 -27.58 -11.57 14.29
N PHE A 344 -26.86 -10.46 14.39
CA PHE A 344 -25.92 -10.00 13.33
C PHE A 344 -24.81 -11.03 13.11
N ARG A 345 -24.23 -11.58 14.17
CA ARG A 345 -23.17 -12.60 14.03
C ARG A 345 -23.64 -13.87 13.34
N SER A 346 -24.85 -14.33 13.67
CA SER A 346 -25.45 -15.48 13.00
C SER A 346 -25.85 -15.15 11.56
N PHE A 347 -26.42 -13.97 11.33
CA PHE A 347 -26.89 -13.51 10.04
C PHE A 347 -25.77 -13.43 8.99
N LYS A 348 -24.57 -12.95 9.38
CA LYS A 348 -23.43 -12.81 8.46
C LYS A 348 -22.70 -14.11 8.11
N THR A 349 -23.06 -15.25 8.75
CA THR A 349 -22.31 -16.51 8.57
C THR A 349 -23.03 -17.52 7.69
N HIS A 350 -24.33 -17.38 7.42
CA HIS A 350 -25.13 -18.41 6.73
C HIS A 350 -26.16 -17.85 5.74
N GLY A 351 -26.31 -18.56 4.61
CA GLY A 351 -27.42 -18.42 3.67
C GLY A 351 -27.63 -17.01 3.11
N ALA A 352 -28.91 -16.63 2.97
CA ALA A 352 -29.31 -15.34 2.42
C ALA A 352 -28.78 -14.15 3.25
N GLY A 353 -28.59 -14.32 4.57
CA GLY A 353 -28.03 -13.30 5.45
C GLY A 353 -26.61 -12.89 5.07
N GLN A 354 -25.78 -13.87 4.71
CA GLN A 354 -24.42 -13.60 4.23
C GLN A 354 -24.43 -12.76 2.94
N VAL A 355 -25.33 -13.09 1.99
CA VAL A 355 -25.46 -12.32 0.74
C VAL A 355 -25.88 -10.89 1.02
N VAL A 356 -26.83 -10.66 1.91
CA VAL A 356 -27.25 -9.31 2.32
C VAL A 356 -26.09 -8.56 2.95
N CYS A 357 -25.33 -9.18 3.84
CA CYS A 357 -24.14 -8.56 4.45
C CYS A 357 -23.09 -8.16 3.41
N VAL A 358 -22.83 -9.01 2.41
CA VAL A 358 -21.92 -8.69 1.30
C VAL A 358 -22.42 -7.48 0.52
N LEU A 359 -23.71 -7.44 0.15
CA LEU A 359 -24.30 -6.31 -0.57
C LEU A 359 -24.22 -5.03 0.26
N VAL A 360 -24.58 -5.06 1.54
CA VAL A 360 -24.50 -3.89 2.42
C VAL A 360 -23.06 -3.39 2.55
N THR A 361 -22.09 -4.29 2.77
CA THR A 361 -20.66 -3.94 2.89
C THR A 361 -20.15 -3.31 1.60
N PHE A 362 -20.52 -3.86 0.44
CA PHE A 362 -20.16 -3.29 -0.85
C PHE A 362 -20.69 -1.86 -1.03
N HIS A 363 -21.97 -1.61 -0.65
CA HIS A 363 -22.57 -0.28 -0.76
C HIS A 363 -21.94 0.72 0.21
N LEU A 364 -21.69 0.31 1.46
CA LEU A 364 -21.01 1.15 2.44
C LEU A 364 -19.60 1.54 1.97
N PHE A 365 -18.84 0.59 1.42
CA PHE A 365 -17.52 0.90 0.87
C PHE A 365 -17.60 1.80 -0.37
N SER A 366 -18.51 1.52 -1.30
CA SER A 366 -18.70 2.34 -2.51
C SER A 366 -19.09 3.78 -2.15
N PHE A 367 -19.91 3.98 -1.12
CA PHE A 367 -20.21 5.32 -0.60
C PHE A 367 -18.97 5.99 0.01
N GLY A 368 -18.14 5.24 0.72
CA GLY A 368 -16.84 5.74 1.18
C GLY A 368 -15.96 6.22 0.03
N LEU A 369 -15.92 5.48 -1.09
CA LEU A 369 -15.19 5.91 -2.29
C LEU A 369 -15.82 7.13 -2.99
N LEU A 370 -17.12 7.31 -2.90
CA LEU A 370 -17.79 8.51 -3.38
C LEU A 370 -17.34 9.74 -2.59
N ILE A 371 -17.24 9.63 -1.25
CA ILE A 371 -16.63 10.68 -0.40
C ILE A 371 -15.18 10.93 -0.83
N PHE A 372 -14.39 9.86 -0.96
CA PHE A 372 -12.98 9.93 -1.35
C PHE A 372 -12.74 10.64 -2.68
N SER A 373 -13.63 10.46 -3.65
CA SER A 373 -13.52 11.08 -4.98
C SER A 373 -13.68 12.59 -4.97
N GLY A 374 -14.23 13.18 -3.90
CA GLY A 374 -14.53 14.60 -3.79
C GLY A 374 -15.80 15.05 -4.54
N ARG A 375 -16.56 14.13 -5.15
CA ARG A 375 -17.78 14.48 -5.91
C ARG A 375 -18.93 15.00 -5.04
N LEU A 376 -18.87 14.77 -3.73
CA LEU A 376 -19.88 15.25 -2.77
C LEU A 376 -19.51 16.57 -2.10
N ILE A 377 -18.27 17.08 -2.30
CA ILE A 377 -17.71 18.19 -1.54
C ILE A 377 -17.26 19.31 -2.48
#